data_09b63965f303f314e0fdcf288a863f1a
#
_entry.id   09b63965f303f314e0fdcf288a863f1a
#
_cell.length_a   1.000
_cell.length_b   1.000
_cell.length_c   1.000
_cell.angle_alpha   90.00
_cell.angle_beta   90.00
_cell.angle_gamma   90.00
#
_symmetry.space_group_name_H-M   'P 1'
#
loop_
_entity.id
_entity.type
_entity.pdbx_description
1 polymer ?
#
loop_
_entity_poly.entity_id
_entity_poly.type
_entity_poly.pdbx_seq_one_letter_code
_entity_poly.pdbx_strand_id
1 'polypeptide(L)'
;GLGDVYKRQTGDSLGPLIGYKLKKAPQCGFYIYGDLMHPVHAGNLQLYIDKINETFVDPFIIAIDASLGREEHIGLITLGEGPLKPGLGVKKKLPEVGAVHITGIVNSSSNSNHSILQTTRLYLIIQLADVIFNALNALLISGNILIITPKTIA
;
A
#
# COMPACT_ATOMS: atom_id res chain seq x y z
N GLY A 1 0.58 24.94 3.78
CA GLY A 1 1.94 25.04 4.31
C GLY A 1 2.68 23.71 4.30
N LEU A 2 3.96 23.74 4.61
CA LEU A 2 4.84 22.56 4.69
C LEU A 2 4.28 21.47 5.64
N GLY A 3 3.58 21.86 6.70
CA GLY A 3 2.95 20.94 7.65
C GLY A 3 1.86 20.07 7.03
N ASP A 4 1.12 20.57 6.06
CA ASP A 4 0.02 19.82 5.41
C ASP A 4 0.53 18.75 4.45
N VAL A 5 1.66 19.00 3.81
CA VAL A 5 2.33 18.03 2.93
C VAL A 5 2.89 16.85 3.75
N TYR A 6 3.51 17.12 4.89
CA TYR A 6 4.05 16.08 5.78
C TYR A 6 2.97 15.16 6.35
N LYS A 7 1.83 15.71 6.69
CA LYS A 7 0.73 14.97 7.34
C LYS A 7 -0.02 14.06 6.36
N ARG A 8 -0.17 14.47 5.10
CA ARG A 8 -0.72 13.63 4.04
C ARG A 8 0.18 12.43 3.72
N GLN A 9 1.50 12.60 3.85
CA GLN A 9 2.47 11.55 3.57
C GLN A 9 2.46 10.41 4.60
N THR A 10 2.04 10.66 5.84
CA THR A 10 2.08 9.64 6.91
C THR A 10 1.14 8.47 6.61
N GLY A 11 -0.12 8.73 6.25
CA GLY A 11 -1.07 7.68 5.88
C GLY A 11 -0.61 6.87 4.68
N ASP A 12 -0.15 7.57 3.65
CA ASP A 12 0.35 6.97 2.41
C ASP A 12 1.65 6.18 2.56
N SER A 13 2.33 6.29 3.69
CA SER A 13 3.60 5.61 3.91
C SER A 13 3.47 4.13 4.27
N LEU A 14 2.26 3.63 4.53
CA LEU A 14 2.04 2.23 4.92
C LEU A 14 2.64 1.24 3.89
N GLY A 15 2.19 1.32 2.64
CA GLY A 15 2.70 0.46 1.57
C GLY A 15 4.22 0.57 1.37
N PRO A 16 4.75 1.79 1.14
CA PRO A 16 6.19 2.01 1.02
C PRO A 16 7.02 1.50 2.20
N LEU A 17 6.52 1.64 3.43
CA LEU A 17 7.21 1.11 4.62
C LEU A 17 7.26 -0.43 4.62
N ILE A 18 6.17 -1.10 4.24
CA ILE A 18 6.12 -2.55 4.09
C ILE A 18 7.12 -3.00 3.00
N GLY A 19 7.11 -2.34 1.85
CA GLY A 19 8.06 -2.62 0.76
C GLY A 19 9.52 -2.47 1.21
N TYR A 20 9.83 -1.43 1.96
CA TYR A 20 11.15 -1.21 2.55
C TYR A 20 11.55 -2.35 3.50
N LYS A 21 10.66 -2.77 4.41
CA LYS A 21 10.91 -3.88 5.34
C LYS A 21 11.12 -5.20 4.62
N LEU A 22 10.28 -5.50 3.63
CA LEU A 22 10.40 -6.73 2.83
C LEU A 22 11.70 -6.79 2.02
N LYS A 23 12.13 -5.68 1.42
CA LYS A 23 13.42 -5.60 0.70
C LYS A 23 14.63 -5.84 1.60
N LYS A 24 14.53 -5.52 2.88
CA LYS A 24 15.59 -5.74 3.87
C LYS A 24 15.56 -7.14 4.48
N ALA A 25 14.48 -7.89 4.34
CA ALA A 25 14.35 -9.24 4.87
C ALA A 25 15.25 -10.21 4.08
N PRO A 26 16.14 -10.97 4.74
CA PRO A 26 17.17 -11.76 4.06
C PRO A 26 16.64 -12.97 3.28
N GLN A 27 15.38 -13.33 3.45
CA GLN A 27 14.74 -14.48 2.80
C GLN A 27 13.41 -14.11 2.12
N CYS A 28 13.28 -12.89 1.69
CA CYS A 28 12.09 -12.44 0.98
C CYS A 28 12.05 -13.10 -0.41
N GLY A 29 11.15 -14.07 -0.60
CA GLY A 29 10.90 -14.71 -1.89
C GLY A 29 10.04 -13.89 -2.85
N PHE A 30 9.81 -12.61 -2.56
CA PHE A 30 8.97 -11.72 -3.37
C PHE A 30 9.79 -10.78 -4.24
N TYR A 31 9.24 -10.44 -5.40
CA TYR A 31 9.67 -9.25 -6.15
C TYR A 31 8.88 -8.04 -5.64
N ILE A 32 9.57 -7.02 -5.14
CA ILE A 32 8.96 -5.89 -4.44
C ILE A 32 9.01 -4.63 -5.31
N TYR A 33 7.84 -4.05 -5.57
CA TYR A 33 7.68 -2.78 -6.28
C TYR A 33 7.02 -1.75 -5.37
N GLY A 34 7.73 -0.70 -5.08
CA GLY A 34 7.33 0.35 -4.17
C GLY A 34 8.00 0.17 -2.79
N ASP A 35 8.76 1.17 -2.40
CA ASP A 35 9.39 1.29 -1.08
C ASP A 35 9.54 2.77 -0.71
N LEU A 36 10.20 3.06 0.40
CA LEU A 36 10.40 4.43 0.85
C LEU A 36 11.32 5.24 -0.08
N MET A 37 12.27 4.59 -0.76
CA MET A 37 13.21 5.25 -1.67
C MET A 37 12.62 5.42 -3.08
N HIS A 38 11.85 4.42 -3.53
CA HIS A 38 11.27 4.36 -4.86
C HIS A 38 9.78 4.05 -4.77
N PRO A 39 8.96 5.03 -4.32
CA PRO A 39 7.55 4.79 -4.12
C PRO A 39 6.80 4.64 -5.44
N VAL A 40 5.83 3.73 -5.45
CA VAL A 40 4.80 3.68 -6.48
C VAL A 40 3.68 4.65 -6.07
N HIS A 41 3.22 5.46 -7.00
CA HIS A 41 2.17 6.45 -6.76
C HIS A 41 1.28 6.62 -8.00
N ALA A 42 0.23 7.42 -7.88
CA ALA A 42 -0.74 7.62 -8.97
C ALA A 42 -0.10 7.99 -10.33
N GLY A 43 1.00 8.74 -10.30
CA GLY A 43 1.68 9.21 -11.51
C GLY A 43 2.53 8.15 -12.22
N ASN A 44 2.96 7.09 -11.53
CA ASN A 44 3.84 6.07 -12.10
C ASN A 44 3.28 4.63 -12.00
N LEU A 45 2.10 4.44 -11.41
CA LEU A 45 1.50 3.12 -11.22
C LEU A 45 1.36 2.34 -12.53
N GLN A 46 0.86 2.97 -13.59
CA GLN A 46 0.71 2.31 -14.90
C GLN A 46 2.06 1.87 -15.46
N LEU A 47 3.09 2.70 -15.33
CA LEU A 47 4.44 2.36 -15.78
C LEU A 47 4.99 1.11 -15.07
N TYR A 48 4.74 0.97 -13.76
CA TYR A 48 5.13 -0.23 -13.02
C TYR A 48 4.35 -1.46 -13.42
N ILE A 49 3.04 -1.34 -13.67
CA ILE A 49 2.20 -2.44 -14.16
C ILE A 49 2.70 -2.93 -15.51
N ASP A 50 2.99 -2.01 -16.44
CA ASP A 50 3.51 -2.35 -17.76
C ASP A 50 4.86 -3.08 -17.66
N LYS A 51 5.77 -2.55 -16.83
CA LYS A 51 7.07 -3.19 -16.58
C LYS A 51 6.94 -4.60 -15.99
N ILE A 52 6.02 -4.81 -15.07
CA ILE A 52 5.75 -6.13 -14.48
C ILE A 52 5.27 -7.09 -15.57
N ASN A 53 4.31 -6.68 -16.38
CA ASN A 53 3.75 -7.50 -17.45
C ASN A 53 4.76 -7.83 -18.56
N GLU A 54 5.72 -6.94 -18.81
CA GLU A 54 6.83 -7.18 -19.74
C GLU A 54 7.88 -8.15 -19.17
N THR A 55 8.06 -8.14 -17.85
CA THR A 55 9.12 -8.91 -17.18
C THR A 55 8.69 -10.32 -16.80
N PHE A 56 7.43 -10.51 -16.42
CA PHE A 56 6.92 -11.76 -15.87
C PHE A 56 5.75 -12.29 -16.70
N VAL A 57 5.73 -13.60 -16.87
CA VAL A 57 4.60 -14.31 -17.49
C VAL A 57 3.62 -14.70 -16.38
N ASP A 58 2.40 -14.19 -16.46
CA ASP A 58 1.30 -14.48 -15.53
C ASP A 58 1.68 -14.35 -14.04
N PRO A 59 2.15 -13.17 -13.61
CA PRO A 59 2.61 -12.99 -12.25
C PRO A 59 1.43 -12.95 -11.27
N PHE A 60 1.59 -13.59 -10.10
CA PHE A 60 0.66 -13.42 -9.00
C PHE A 60 1.02 -12.16 -8.21
N ILE A 61 0.20 -11.13 -8.32
CA ILE A 61 0.47 -9.83 -7.72
C ILE A 61 -0.36 -9.63 -6.45
N ILE A 62 0.30 -9.31 -5.35
CA ILE A 62 -0.32 -8.85 -4.11
C ILE A 62 -0.18 -7.33 -4.05
N ALA A 63 -1.30 -6.63 -4.06
CA ALA A 63 -1.32 -5.17 -3.92
C ALA A 63 -1.55 -4.78 -2.46
N ILE A 64 -0.74 -3.86 -1.95
CA ILE A 64 -0.83 -3.41 -0.54
C ILE A 64 -0.92 -1.89 -0.51
N ASP A 65 -1.96 -1.36 0.12
CA ASP A 65 -2.14 0.09 0.23
C ASP A 65 -2.78 0.47 1.58
N ALA A 66 -2.71 1.74 1.90
CA ALA A 66 -3.51 2.32 2.96
C ALA A 66 -4.92 2.62 2.44
N SER A 67 -5.90 2.57 3.32
CA SER A 67 -7.27 2.90 2.99
C SER A 67 -7.92 3.77 4.06
N LEU A 68 -9.00 4.42 3.67
CA LEU A 68 -9.92 5.09 4.58
C LEU A 68 -11.11 4.18 4.84
N GLY A 69 -11.67 4.26 6.03
CA GLY A 69 -12.81 3.43 6.42
C GLY A 69 -13.71 4.14 7.44
N ARG A 70 -14.55 3.38 8.13
CA ARG A 70 -15.31 3.90 9.26
C ARG A 70 -14.36 4.14 10.45
N GLU A 71 -14.71 5.06 11.32
CA GLU A 71 -13.88 5.41 12.48
C GLU A 71 -13.59 4.19 13.37
N GLU A 72 -14.59 3.34 13.61
CA GLU A 72 -14.45 2.11 14.37
C GLU A 72 -13.57 1.03 13.73
N HIS A 73 -13.24 1.19 12.45
CA HIS A 73 -12.39 0.27 11.70
C HIS A 73 -10.94 0.73 11.59
N ILE A 74 -10.60 1.91 12.10
CA ILE A 74 -9.23 2.40 12.07
C ILE A 74 -8.32 1.43 12.82
N GLY A 75 -7.22 1.02 12.18
CA GLY A 75 -6.29 0.03 12.71
C GLY A 75 -6.58 -1.41 12.30
N LEU A 76 -7.67 -1.67 11.57
CA LEU A 76 -7.92 -2.98 10.98
C LEU A 76 -7.16 -3.16 9.68
N ILE A 77 -6.84 -4.42 9.40
CA ILE A 77 -6.25 -4.87 8.13
C ILE A 77 -7.31 -5.69 7.39
N THR A 78 -7.46 -5.44 6.12
CA THR A 78 -8.37 -6.20 5.26
C THR A 78 -7.58 -6.98 4.22
N LEU A 79 -8.06 -8.17 3.91
CA LEU A 79 -7.58 -9.00 2.80
C LEU A 79 -8.76 -9.28 1.88
N GLY A 80 -8.60 -8.99 0.60
CA GLY A 80 -9.62 -9.21 -0.41
C GLY A 80 -9.10 -9.94 -1.64
N GLU A 81 -9.95 -10.73 -2.25
CA GLU A 81 -9.72 -11.32 -3.57
C GLU A 81 -9.96 -10.27 -4.65
N GLY A 82 -9.19 -10.36 -5.72
CA GLY A 82 -9.27 -9.44 -6.84
C GLY A 82 -8.37 -8.21 -6.68
N PRO A 83 -8.42 -7.31 -7.67
CA PRO A 83 -7.51 -6.18 -7.74
C PRO A 83 -7.82 -5.11 -6.70
N LEU A 84 -6.75 -4.46 -6.25
CA LEU A 84 -6.86 -3.19 -5.55
C LEU A 84 -7.42 -2.14 -6.53
N LYS A 85 -8.38 -1.36 -6.06
CA LYS A 85 -8.95 -0.20 -6.76
C LYS A 85 -8.39 1.08 -6.15
N PRO A 86 -7.19 1.51 -6.58
CA PRO A 86 -6.56 2.66 -5.95
C PRO A 86 -7.32 3.94 -6.25
N GLY A 87 -7.22 4.89 -5.34
CA GLY A 87 -7.72 6.23 -5.58
C GLY A 87 -9.22 6.43 -5.44
N LEU A 88 -9.93 5.56 -4.69
CA LEU A 88 -11.34 5.83 -4.34
C LEU A 88 -11.55 7.17 -3.61
N GLY A 89 -10.48 7.73 -3.02
CA GLY A 89 -10.49 9.05 -2.40
C GLY A 89 -9.99 10.20 -3.31
N VAL A 90 -9.54 9.91 -4.52
CA VAL A 90 -9.10 10.92 -5.51
C VAL A 90 -10.03 10.88 -6.72
N LYS A 91 -10.30 12.05 -7.30
CA LYS A 91 -11.18 12.19 -8.49
C LYS A 91 -10.62 11.54 -9.77
N LYS A 92 -9.46 10.87 -9.70
CA LYS A 92 -8.78 10.29 -10.85
C LYS A 92 -8.94 8.78 -10.85
N LYS A 93 -9.44 8.22 -11.94
CA LYS A 93 -9.49 6.78 -12.14
C LYS A 93 -8.06 6.26 -12.36
N LEU A 94 -7.58 5.45 -11.41
CA LEU A 94 -6.29 4.77 -11.49
C LEU A 94 -6.46 3.32 -11.94
N PRO A 95 -5.42 2.72 -12.56
CA PRO A 95 -5.48 1.32 -12.96
C PRO A 95 -5.65 0.40 -11.74
N GLU A 96 -6.46 -0.62 -11.92
CA GLU A 96 -6.62 -1.70 -10.93
C GLU A 96 -5.42 -2.63 -10.99
N VAL A 97 -4.97 -3.14 -9.84
CA VAL A 97 -3.78 -4.01 -9.76
C VAL A 97 -3.91 -5.07 -8.68
N GLY A 98 -3.42 -6.26 -8.98
CA GLY A 98 -3.32 -7.39 -8.07
C GLY A 98 -4.34 -8.50 -8.29
N ALA A 99 -3.95 -9.72 -7.94
CA ALA A 99 -4.83 -10.88 -7.83
C ALA A 99 -5.54 -10.91 -6.46
N VAL A 100 -4.84 -10.40 -5.45
CA VAL A 100 -5.36 -10.13 -4.10
C VAL A 100 -4.87 -8.77 -3.64
N HIS A 101 -5.58 -8.21 -2.67
CA HIS A 101 -5.16 -6.95 -2.07
C HIS A 101 -5.24 -6.99 -0.55
N ILE A 102 -4.30 -6.30 0.08
CA ILE A 102 -4.25 -6.09 1.52
C ILE A 102 -4.34 -4.59 1.76
N THR A 103 -5.25 -4.15 2.61
CA THR A 103 -5.31 -2.74 2.99
C THR A 103 -5.27 -2.55 4.49
N GLY A 104 -4.57 -1.51 4.94
CA GLY A 104 -4.63 -1.04 6.32
C GLY A 104 -5.50 0.20 6.42
N ILE A 105 -6.50 0.18 7.29
CA ILE A 105 -7.39 1.33 7.51
C ILE A 105 -6.69 2.31 8.45
N VAL A 106 -6.25 3.42 7.88
CA VAL A 106 -5.38 4.38 8.59
C VAL A 106 -6.10 5.62 9.09
N ASN A 107 -7.28 5.91 8.53
CA ASN A 107 -8.09 7.07 8.94
C ASN A 107 -9.55 6.92 8.51
N SER A 108 -10.40 7.85 8.97
CA SER A 108 -11.81 7.86 8.66
C SER A 108 -12.12 8.48 7.29
N SER A 109 -13.05 7.85 6.57
CA SER A 109 -13.60 8.39 5.32
C SER A 109 -14.71 9.43 5.54
N SER A 110 -15.27 9.52 6.75
CA SER A 110 -16.42 10.39 7.06
C SER A 110 -16.08 11.88 7.11
N ASN A 111 -14.82 12.21 7.14
CA ASN A 111 -14.33 13.57 7.30
C ASN A 111 -13.60 14.04 6.03
N SER A 112 -14.37 14.57 5.09
CA SER A 112 -13.85 15.21 3.88
C SER A 112 -13.08 16.52 4.13
N ASN A 113 -13.02 16.97 5.37
CA ASN A 113 -12.26 18.16 5.75
C ASN A 113 -10.77 17.81 5.88
N HIS A 114 -9.93 18.58 5.20
CA HIS A 114 -8.47 18.52 5.16
C HIS A 114 -7.76 18.39 6.52
N SER A 115 -8.47 18.61 7.64
CA SER A 115 -7.91 18.56 9.00
C SER A 115 -7.63 17.13 9.51
N ILE A 116 -8.20 16.10 8.91
CA ILE A 116 -8.18 14.73 9.47
C ILE A 116 -7.08 13.86 8.88
N LEU A 117 -6.66 14.09 7.65
CA LEU A 117 -5.38 13.58 7.16
C LEU A 117 -4.20 14.05 8.05
N GLN A 118 -4.48 15.04 8.91
CA GLN A 118 -3.55 15.58 9.89
C GLN A 118 -3.35 14.71 11.14
N THR A 119 -4.18 13.70 11.36
CA THR A 119 -4.18 12.94 12.62
C THR A 119 -3.79 11.48 12.48
N THR A 120 -3.43 11.02 11.28
CA THR A 120 -2.88 9.66 11.14
C THR A 120 -1.59 9.56 11.93
N ARG A 121 -1.61 8.79 13.01
CA ARG A 121 -0.45 8.63 13.88
C ARG A 121 0.57 7.73 13.22
N LEU A 122 1.82 8.16 13.18
CA LEU A 122 2.94 7.36 12.67
C LEU A 122 3.02 6.00 13.38
N TYR A 123 2.75 5.96 14.68
CA TYR A 123 2.74 4.71 15.45
C TYR A 123 1.74 3.69 14.91
N LEU A 124 0.54 4.11 14.51
CA LEU A 124 -0.44 3.23 13.87
C LEU A 124 0.09 2.65 12.56
N ILE A 125 0.71 3.48 11.73
CA ILE A 125 1.31 3.04 10.46
C ILE A 125 2.40 1.98 10.71
N ILE A 126 3.26 2.20 11.70
CA ILE A 126 4.30 1.25 12.07
C ILE A 126 3.70 -0.07 12.54
N GLN A 127 2.67 -0.02 13.40
CA GLN A 127 2.00 -1.24 13.89
C GLN A 127 1.34 -2.03 12.74
N LEU A 128 0.61 -1.38 11.85
CA LEU A 128 -0.01 -2.03 10.69
C LEU A 128 1.06 -2.62 9.75
N ALA A 129 2.13 -1.87 9.50
CA ALA A 129 3.24 -2.33 8.68
C ALA A 129 3.94 -3.56 9.27
N ASP A 130 4.14 -3.59 10.58
CA ASP A 130 4.76 -4.72 11.27
C ASP A 130 3.89 -5.99 11.17
N VAL A 131 2.59 -5.88 11.36
CA VAL A 131 1.66 -7.02 11.24
C VAL A 131 1.66 -7.57 9.82
N ILE A 132 1.51 -6.71 8.82
CA ILE A 132 1.49 -7.13 7.41
C ILE A 132 2.83 -7.71 6.99
N PHE A 133 3.94 -7.05 7.35
CA PHE A 133 5.29 -7.55 7.08
C PHE A 133 5.52 -8.94 7.70
N ASN A 134 5.18 -9.13 8.96
CA ASN A 134 5.38 -10.41 9.64
C ASN A 134 4.55 -11.52 9.00
N ALA A 135 3.31 -11.25 8.62
CA ALA A 135 2.47 -12.21 7.93
C ALA A 135 3.05 -12.63 6.58
N LEU A 136 3.48 -11.66 5.76
CA LEU A 136 4.09 -11.93 4.45
C LEU A 136 5.44 -12.65 4.58
N ASN A 137 6.28 -12.22 5.51
CA ASN A 137 7.60 -12.81 5.73
C ASN A 137 7.53 -14.25 6.26
N ALA A 138 6.42 -14.65 6.88
CA ALA A 138 6.16 -16.01 7.32
C ALA A 138 5.71 -16.95 6.20
N LEU A 139 5.33 -16.41 5.02
CA LEU A 139 4.93 -17.23 3.88
C LEU A 139 6.15 -17.88 3.23
N LEU A 140 6.14 -19.21 3.15
CA LEU A 140 7.11 -19.95 2.35
C LEU A 140 6.58 -20.03 0.92
N ILE A 141 7.16 -19.24 0.04
CA ILE A 141 6.64 -19.07 -1.33
C ILE A 141 7.63 -19.61 -2.34
N SER A 142 7.08 -20.36 -3.30
CA SER A 142 7.75 -20.75 -4.53
C SER A 142 7.00 -20.16 -5.73
N GLY A 143 7.70 -19.50 -6.63
CA GLY A 143 7.12 -18.93 -7.86
C GLY A 143 7.31 -17.41 -7.98
N ASN A 144 6.76 -16.85 -9.05
CA ASN A 144 6.84 -15.42 -9.34
C ASN A 144 5.73 -14.65 -8.60
N ILE A 145 5.93 -14.42 -7.30
CA ILE A 145 5.01 -13.61 -6.51
C ILE A 145 5.59 -12.21 -6.38
N LEU A 146 4.78 -11.24 -6.76
CA LEU A 146 5.13 -9.83 -6.73
C LEU A 146 4.30 -9.12 -5.67
N ILE A 147 4.92 -8.19 -5.00
CA ILE A 147 4.24 -7.25 -4.10
C ILE A 147 4.40 -5.85 -4.68
N ILE A 148 3.28 -5.19 -4.90
CA ILE A 148 3.23 -3.78 -5.28
C ILE A 148 2.60 -2.98 -4.14
N THR A 149 3.24 -1.91 -3.74
CA THR A 149 2.81 -1.07 -2.61
C THR A 149 2.55 0.37 -3.06
N PRO A 150 1.42 0.63 -3.73
CA PRO A 150 1.08 1.99 -4.12
C PRO A 150 0.85 2.89 -2.91
N LYS A 151 0.99 4.20 -3.11
CA LYS A 151 0.52 5.22 -2.19
C LYS A 151 -0.48 6.11 -2.92
N THR A 152 -1.74 5.86 -2.69
CA THR A 152 -2.81 6.38 -3.56
C THR A 152 -3.94 7.10 -2.85
N ILE A 153 -3.93 7.21 -1.53
CA ILE A 153 -4.99 7.90 -0.76
C ILE A 153 -4.84 9.42 -0.69
N ALA A 154 -3.71 9.94 -1.07
CA ALA A 154 -3.45 11.38 -1.04
C ALA A 154 -3.60 12.05 -2.40
#